data_08f1830e39aa174f243eff61f238fbef
#
_entry.id   08f1830e39aa174f243eff61f238fbef
#
_cell.length_a   1.000
_cell.length_b   1.000
_cell.length_c   1.000
_cell.angle_alpha   90.00
_cell.angle_beta   90.00
_cell.angle_gamma   90.00
#
_symmetry.space_group_name_H-M   'P 1'
#
loop_
_entity.id
_entity.type
_entity.pdbx_description
1 polymer ?
#
loop_
_entity_poly.entity_id
_entity_poly.type
_entity_poly.pdbx_seq_one_letter_code
_entity_poly.pdbx_strand_id
1 'polypeptide(L)'
;PAMQRWDYLYSKDAGRAYYLIGEKGRDKAVYCIGSGEAHPLREYILKMAELTGAEETGIGVRPYPPGAVMNLCADTESLKRDTGFVPEYTFEEGIRETIDWIRSQETGV
;
A
#
# COMPACT_ATOMS: atom_id res chain seq x y z
N PRO A 1 -14.60 2.37 -12.69
CA PRO A 1 -14.91 1.07 -12.05
C PRO A 1 -13.92 0.62 -10.99
N ALA A 2 -12.70 1.17 -10.97
CA ALA A 2 -11.68 0.89 -9.95
C ALA A 2 -11.35 -0.61 -9.83
N MET A 3 -11.28 -1.30 -10.95
CA MET A 3 -10.94 -2.72 -10.98
C MET A 3 -9.47 -2.99 -11.24
N GLN A 4 -8.66 -1.96 -11.54
CA GLN A 4 -7.23 -2.15 -11.70
C GLN A 4 -6.61 -2.62 -10.38
N ARG A 5 -5.64 -3.51 -10.50
CA ARG A 5 -5.01 -4.13 -9.32
C ARG A 5 -3.71 -3.41 -9.02
N TRP A 6 -3.57 -2.96 -7.80
CA TRP A 6 -2.39 -2.23 -7.35
C TRP A 6 -1.89 -2.78 -6.02
N ASP A 7 -0.61 -2.52 -5.76
CA ASP A 7 0.08 -2.95 -4.55
C ASP A 7 0.32 -1.73 -3.67
N TYR A 8 -0.19 -1.75 -2.45
CA TYR A 8 0.03 -0.69 -1.48
C TYR A 8 0.82 -1.20 -0.29
N LEU A 9 1.75 -0.39 0.19
CA LEU A 9 2.56 -0.71 1.36
C LEU A 9 2.48 0.45 2.34
N TYR A 10 2.25 0.14 3.61
CA TYR A 10 2.19 1.15 4.66
C TYR A 10 3.57 1.80 4.83
N SER A 11 3.59 3.11 5.10
CA SER A 11 4.83 3.90 5.18
C SER A 11 5.81 3.39 6.24
N LYS A 12 5.32 2.88 7.36
CA LYS A 12 6.20 2.31 8.40
C LYS A 12 6.92 1.06 7.89
N ASP A 13 6.22 0.23 7.12
CA ASP A 13 6.84 -0.94 6.49
C ASP A 13 7.84 -0.51 5.42
N ALA A 14 7.51 0.50 4.63
CA ALA A 14 8.45 1.02 3.63
C ALA A 14 9.72 1.55 4.28
N GLY A 15 9.61 2.29 5.38
CA GLY A 15 10.75 2.79 6.14
C GLY A 15 11.63 1.66 6.65
N ARG A 16 11.00 0.61 7.17
CA ARG A 16 11.74 -0.56 7.65
C ARG A 16 12.45 -1.30 6.52
N ALA A 17 11.82 -1.36 5.34
CA ALA A 17 12.45 -1.96 4.16
C ALA A 17 13.73 -1.20 3.78
N TYR A 18 13.67 0.13 3.76
CA TYR A 18 14.86 0.94 3.49
C TYR A 18 15.97 0.70 4.50
N TYR A 19 15.63 0.63 5.77
CA TYR A 19 16.59 0.34 6.83
C TYR A 19 17.26 -1.01 6.61
N LEU A 20 16.48 -2.05 6.32
CA LEU A 20 16.99 -3.39 6.10
C LEU A 20 17.88 -3.47 4.85
N ILE A 21 17.55 -2.73 3.80
CA ILE A 21 18.39 -2.66 2.60
C ILE A 21 19.74 -2.06 2.95
N GLY A 22 19.75 -1.00 3.77
CA GLY A 22 21.00 -0.39 4.22
C GLY A 22 21.89 -1.34 5.04
N GLU A 23 21.27 -2.23 5.83
CA GLU A 23 22.00 -3.18 6.65
C GLU A 23 22.40 -4.47 5.94
N LYS A 24 21.51 -5.02 5.12
CA LYS A 24 21.64 -6.38 4.58
C LYS A 24 21.60 -6.46 3.07
N GLY A 25 21.34 -5.36 2.38
CA GLY A 25 21.25 -5.35 0.93
C GLY A 25 22.62 -5.58 0.28
N ARG A 26 22.58 -6.10 -0.95
CA ARG A 26 23.81 -6.32 -1.72
C ARG A 26 24.19 -5.02 -2.43
N ASP A 27 25.51 -4.78 -2.51
CA ASP A 27 26.03 -3.61 -3.21
C ASP A 27 25.54 -3.57 -4.66
N LYS A 28 25.05 -2.40 -5.09
CA LYS A 28 24.57 -2.14 -6.46
C LYS A 28 23.32 -2.95 -6.85
N ALA A 29 22.71 -3.69 -5.93
CA ALA A 29 21.46 -4.37 -6.22
C ALA A 29 20.29 -3.38 -6.26
N VAL A 30 19.29 -3.68 -7.07
CA VAL A 30 18.06 -2.90 -7.16
C VAL A 30 16.92 -3.70 -6.50
N TYR A 31 16.20 -3.06 -5.60
CA TYR A 31 15.09 -3.72 -4.90
C TYR A 31 13.79 -2.99 -5.16
N CYS A 32 12.74 -3.75 -5.49
CA CYS A 32 11.39 -3.22 -5.55
C CYS A 32 10.78 -3.33 -4.15
N ILE A 33 10.28 -2.22 -3.64
CA ILE A 33 9.66 -2.16 -2.31
C ILE A 33 8.15 -2.10 -2.48
N GLY A 34 7.46 -3.06 -1.90
CA GLY A 34 6.01 -3.16 -1.95
C GLY A 34 5.56 -4.28 -1.02
N SER A 35 4.28 -4.59 -1.03
CA SER A 35 3.74 -5.70 -0.25
C SER A 35 3.92 -7.05 -0.94
N GLY A 36 4.03 -7.04 -2.26
CA GLY A 36 4.05 -8.27 -3.05
C GLY A 36 2.65 -8.81 -3.33
N GLU A 37 1.62 -8.12 -2.89
CA GLU A 37 0.23 -8.50 -3.11
C GLU A 37 -0.52 -7.35 -3.77
N ALA A 38 -1.24 -7.62 -4.84
CA ALA A 38 -2.05 -6.63 -5.54
C ALA A 38 -3.53 -7.00 -5.39
N HIS A 39 -4.35 -5.98 -5.14
CA HIS A 39 -5.78 -6.14 -5.04
C HIS A 39 -6.46 -5.07 -5.90
N PRO A 40 -7.71 -5.31 -6.38
CA PRO A 40 -8.44 -4.27 -7.11
C PRO A 40 -8.59 -3.00 -6.27
N LEU A 41 -8.42 -1.84 -6.89
CA LEU A 41 -8.58 -0.56 -6.17
C LEU A 41 -9.93 -0.45 -5.49
N ARG A 42 -10.96 -1.03 -6.08
CA ARG A 42 -12.30 -1.07 -5.50
C ARG A 42 -12.29 -1.64 -4.08
N GLU A 43 -11.52 -2.71 -3.84
CA GLU A 43 -11.42 -3.31 -2.51
C GLU A 43 -10.80 -2.35 -1.50
N TYR A 44 -9.74 -1.63 -1.89
CA TYR A 44 -9.10 -0.65 -1.02
C TYR A 44 -10.06 0.51 -0.69
N ILE A 45 -10.76 1.01 -1.69
CA ILE A 45 -11.71 2.11 -1.51
C ILE A 45 -12.84 1.72 -0.57
N LEU A 46 -13.42 0.54 -0.76
CA LEU A 46 -14.50 0.05 0.08
C LEU A 46 -14.04 -0.19 1.52
N LYS A 47 -12.81 -0.69 1.70
CA LYS A 47 -12.25 -0.88 3.05
C LYS A 47 -12.05 0.47 3.75
N MET A 48 -11.54 1.48 3.05
CA MET A 48 -11.40 2.81 3.62
C MET A 48 -12.74 3.42 3.99
N ALA A 49 -13.75 3.24 3.14
CA ALA A 49 -15.10 3.72 3.43
C ALA A 49 -15.68 3.07 4.69
N GLU A 50 -15.49 1.75 4.83
CA GLU A 50 -15.91 1.00 6.02
C GLU A 50 -15.23 1.53 7.29
N LEU A 51 -13.91 1.74 7.25
CA LEU A 51 -13.14 2.16 8.40
C LEU A 51 -13.40 3.62 8.81
N THR A 52 -13.76 4.47 7.86
CA THR A 52 -14.07 5.88 8.14
C THR A 52 -15.53 6.13 8.42
N GLY A 53 -16.40 5.15 8.18
CA GLY A 53 -17.84 5.31 8.33
C GLY A 53 -18.51 6.05 7.19
N ALA A 54 -17.86 6.20 6.05
CA ALA A 54 -18.44 6.84 4.88
C ALA A 54 -19.56 5.95 4.31
N GLU A 55 -20.75 6.50 4.17
CA GLU A 55 -21.90 5.73 3.69
C GLU A 55 -21.91 5.54 2.18
N GLU A 56 -21.43 6.51 1.43
CA GLU A 56 -21.38 6.42 -0.01
C GLU A 56 -19.97 6.73 -0.52
N THR A 57 -19.49 5.86 -1.38
CA THR A 57 -18.23 6.07 -2.07
C THR A 57 -18.53 6.05 -3.56
N GLY A 58 -18.26 7.16 -4.23
CA GLY A 58 -18.58 7.32 -5.64
C GLY A 58 -17.65 6.53 -6.55
N ILE A 59 -17.77 5.21 -6.56
CA ILE A 59 -17.09 4.39 -7.54
C ILE A 59 -17.92 4.42 -8.81
N GLY A 60 -17.47 5.24 -9.76
CA GLY A 60 -18.25 5.51 -10.95
C GLY A 60 -18.04 4.51 -12.07
N VAL A 61 -18.57 4.88 -13.21
CA VAL A 61 -18.47 4.07 -14.44
C VAL A 61 -17.55 4.72 -15.46
N ARG A 62 -16.70 5.67 -15.01
CA ARG A 62 -15.78 6.33 -15.92
C ARG A 62 -14.86 5.31 -16.56
N PRO A 63 -14.73 5.28 -17.89
CA PRO A 63 -13.81 4.35 -18.53
C PRO A 63 -12.37 4.69 -18.18
N TYR A 64 -11.51 3.67 -18.22
CA TYR A 64 -10.09 3.89 -17.99
C TYR A 64 -9.48 4.67 -19.15
N PRO A 65 -8.52 5.58 -18.86
CA PRO A 65 -7.82 6.28 -19.94
C PRO A 65 -7.02 5.28 -20.77
N PRO A 66 -6.80 5.58 -22.08
CA PRO A 66 -5.94 4.73 -22.92
C PRO A 66 -4.57 4.56 -22.27
N GLY A 67 -4.06 3.33 -22.25
CA GLY A 67 -2.74 3.03 -21.69
C GLY A 67 -2.72 2.95 -20.17
N ALA A 68 -3.89 2.93 -19.51
CA ALA A 68 -3.95 2.79 -18.05
C ALA A 68 -3.30 1.47 -17.61
N VAL A 69 -2.51 1.54 -16.52
CA VAL A 69 -1.92 0.34 -15.93
C VAL A 69 -3.01 -0.38 -15.15
N MET A 70 -3.36 -1.58 -15.60
CA MET A 70 -4.44 -2.36 -15.00
C MET A 70 -3.96 -3.34 -13.94
N ASN A 71 -2.66 -3.59 -13.86
CA ASN A 71 -2.09 -4.49 -12.87
C ASN A 71 -0.69 -4.02 -12.52
N LEU A 72 -0.50 -3.63 -11.27
CA LEU A 72 0.79 -3.15 -10.77
C LEU A 72 1.05 -3.85 -9.45
N CYS A 73 2.07 -4.70 -9.43
CA CYS A 73 2.46 -5.43 -8.24
C CYS A 73 3.97 -5.49 -8.16
N ALA A 74 4.53 -5.17 -7.01
CA ALA A 74 5.98 -5.22 -6.82
C ALA A 74 6.46 -6.67 -6.76
N ASP A 75 7.57 -6.95 -7.44
CA ASP A 75 8.27 -8.22 -7.27
C ASP A 75 9.25 -8.03 -6.11
N THR A 76 8.88 -8.51 -4.94
CA THR A 76 9.64 -8.33 -3.71
C THR A 76 10.55 -9.52 -3.38
N GLU A 77 10.72 -10.44 -4.31
CA GLU A 77 11.48 -11.66 -4.05
C GLU A 77 12.93 -11.40 -3.67
N SER A 78 13.61 -10.52 -4.41
CA SER A 78 14.99 -10.13 -4.10
C SER A 78 15.11 -9.46 -2.74
N LEU A 79 14.18 -8.57 -2.42
CA LEU A 79 14.14 -7.88 -1.15
C LEU A 79 14.00 -8.87 0.00
N LYS A 80 13.05 -9.78 -0.11
CA LYS A 80 12.82 -10.81 0.91
C LYS A 80 14.01 -11.73 1.07
N ARG A 81 14.60 -12.18 -0.05
CA ARG A 81 15.74 -13.10 -0.03
C ARG A 81 16.96 -12.48 0.64
N ASP A 82 17.27 -11.23 0.28
CA ASP A 82 18.51 -10.58 0.74
C ASP A 82 18.37 -9.93 2.12
N THR A 83 17.19 -9.47 2.50
CA THR A 83 16.99 -8.71 3.75
C THR A 83 16.05 -9.39 4.74
N GLY A 84 15.29 -10.39 4.30
CA GLY A 84 14.27 -11.01 5.14
C GLY A 84 13.02 -10.16 5.32
N PHE A 85 12.89 -9.07 4.57
CA PHE A 85 11.75 -8.16 4.72
C PHE A 85 10.42 -8.85 4.40
N VAL A 86 9.47 -8.70 5.32
CA VAL A 86 8.08 -9.09 5.14
C VAL A 86 7.23 -7.98 5.74
N PRO A 87 6.16 -7.52 5.09
CA PRO A 87 5.29 -6.50 5.68
C PRO A 87 4.75 -6.94 7.03
N GLU A 88 4.75 -6.02 7.99
CA GLU A 88 4.20 -6.27 9.33
C GLU A 88 2.77 -5.77 9.47
N TYR A 89 2.33 -4.91 8.55
CA TYR A 89 1.00 -4.31 8.57
C TYR A 89 0.19 -4.78 7.38
N THR A 90 -1.06 -5.17 7.63
CA THR A 90 -2.04 -5.35 6.56
C THR A 90 -2.50 -3.97 6.09
N PHE A 91 -3.18 -3.93 4.95
CA PHE A 91 -3.77 -2.68 4.46
C PHE A 91 -4.72 -2.09 5.52
N GLU A 92 -5.57 -2.92 6.11
CA GLU A 92 -6.50 -2.48 7.15
C GLU A 92 -5.78 -1.88 8.35
N GLU A 93 -4.76 -2.55 8.85
CA GLU A 93 -3.98 -2.06 9.99
C GLU A 93 -3.31 -0.73 9.69
N GLY A 94 -2.68 -0.60 8.53
CA GLY A 94 -2.03 0.64 8.12
C GLY A 94 -3.01 1.80 7.96
N ILE A 95 -4.17 1.53 7.37
CA ILE A 95 -5.20 2.56 7.20
C ILE A 95 -5.80 2.97 8.55
N ARG A 96 -6.01 2.02 9.47
CA ARG A 96 -6.49 2.37 10.81
C ARG A 96 -5.53 3.31 11.53
N GLU A 97 -4.23 3.03 11.50
CA GLU A 97 -3.24 3.91 12.11
C GLU A 97 -3.24 5.30 11.44
N THR A 98 -3.34 5.33 10.12
CA THR A 98 -3.36 6.57 9.35
C THR A 98 -4.60 7.41 9.72
N ILE A 99 -5.76 6.79 9.79
CA ILE A 99 -7.00 7.47 10.19
C ILE A 99 -6.87 8.03 11.61
N ASP A 100 -6.38 7.23 12.54
CA ASP A 100 -6.21 7.65 13.93
C ASP A 100 -5.24 8.81 14.03
N TRP A 101 -4.16 8.79 13.27
CA TRP A 101 -3.19 9.90 13.25
C TRP A 101 -3.83 11.17 12.71
N ILE A 102 -4.58 11.11 11.61
CA ILE A 102 -5.25 12.26 11.02
C ILE A 102 -6.27 12.84 12.00
N ARG A 103 -7.06 11.98 12.63
CA ARG A 103 -8.05 12.42 13.63
C ARG A 103 -7.39 13.07 14.84
N SER A 104 -6.23 12.58 15.27
CA SER A 104 -5.49 13.19 16.38
C SER A 104 -4.98 14.58 16.00
N GLN A 105 -4.62 14.81 14.75
CA GLN A 105 -4.18 16.13 14.31
C GLN A 105 -5.34 17.12 14.26
N GLU A 106 -6.54 16.68 13.91
CA GLU A 106 -7.73 17.52 13.90
C GLU A 106 -8.15 17.94 15.30
N THR A 107 -8.04 17.05 16.27
CA THR A 107 -8.44 17.31 17.65
C THR A 107 -7.34 17.92 18.51
N GLY A 108 -6.11 17.92 18.04
CA GLY A 108 -4.96 18.43 18.77
C GLY A 108 -4.71 19.93 18.61
N VAL A 109 -5.65 20.65 18.07
CA VAL A 109 -5.52 22.07 17.83
C VAL A 109 -5.92 22.88 19.05
#